data_bf51c151f4b58efa9c343a85aeb6ec0c
#
_entry.id   bf51c151f4b58efa9c343a85aeb6ec0c
#
_cell.length_a   1.000
_cell.length_b   1.000
_cell.length_c   1.000
_cell.angle_alpha   90.00
_cell.angle_beta   90.00
_cell.angle_gamma   90.00
#
_symmetry.space_group_name_H-M   'P 1'
#
loop_
_entity.id
_entity.type
_entity.pdbx_description
1 polymer ?
#
loop_
_entity_poly.entity_id
_entity_poly.type
_entity_poly.pdbx_seq_one_letter_code
_entity_poly.pdbx_strand_id
1 'polypeptide(L)'
;MPSRSTGAPTRRPSRRSTARVPSPNKTIEELAKVSPQVPTLLPGLASMISSDPVSPLYAQLYDAKIRMLRENLARLDLLLSRHNFFDCQTVLQLQHPQSHRKALVLQADMDVDADGSDGDRMPVGTGAPANFKPFTSYRWPKKTSGPNPYLAETEDTLKRAEDEYALATTTPVRKRDLRNKIAELRAEVGTLKKYSFLIGATDPFIVVPGAFTHANEPVKLGDYALVVFGDSIYPAIVGDVGPNDKVGEASLRIAKQINALSTPYNRPVSDLKVTYIIFPGTADKPADSPDLDKLQARCEALVKEIGGATVPLHHWEKIIPSPTPNPTPSPSSSPNATASPSPSALGTPSAFPSPTFAFPISSPTATAPANSTHASTSSPAATRSPIKKRKP
;
A
#
# COMPACT_ATOMS: atom_id res chain seq x y z
N MET A 1 21.25 -3.53 77.09
CA MET A 1 21.55 -3.45 75.64
C MET A 1 20.31 -3.77 74.84
N PRO A 2 19.65 -2.83 74.17
CA PRO A 2 18.45 -3.12 73.37
C PRO A 2 18.86 -3.55 71.97
N SER A 3 18.30 -4.64 71.51
CA SER A 3 18.46 -5.21 70.17
C SER A 3 17.76 -4.35 69.13
N ARG A 4 18.50 -3.89 68.11
CA ARG A 4 17.98 -3.21 66.92
C ARG A 4 17.36 -4.23 65.96
N SER A 5 16.05 -4.12 65.79
CA SER A 5 15.32 -4.81 64.70
C SER A 5 15.56 -4.06 63.37
N THR A 6 16.23 -4.70 62.43
CA THR A 6 16.37 -4.21 61.05
C THR A 6 15.18 -4.67 60.22
N GLY A 7 14.15 -3.81 60.15
CA GLY A 7 13.03 -4.04 59.20
C GLY A 7 13.51 -3.91 57.77
N ALA A 8 13.41 -4.98 56.97
CA ALA A 8 13.67 -4.96 55.55
C ALA A 8 12.63 -4.04 54.81
N PRO A 9 13.06 -3.25 53.84
CA PRO A 9 12.12 -2.38 53.11
C PRO A 9 11.20 -3.26 52.26
N THR A 10 9.90 -3.19 52.55
CA THR A 10 8.85 -3.78 51.70
C THR A 10 8.85 -3.10 50.33
N ARG A 11 9.29 -3.82 49.31
CA ARG A 11 9.13 -3.38 47.91
C ARG A 11 7.64 -3.16 47.60
N ARG A 12 7.25 -1.91 47.45
CA ARG A 12 5.93 -1.56 46.86
C ARG A 12 5.83 -2.23 45.47
N PRO A 13 4.76 -2.97 45.13
CA PRO A 13 4.56 -3.48 43.81
C PRO A 13 4.53 -2.30 42.83
N SER A 14 5.41 -2.29 41.87
CA SER A 14 5.41 -1.31 40.79
C SER A 14 4.05 -1.43 40.07
N ARG A 15 3.23 -0.38 40.11
CA ARG A 15 2.04 -0.29 39.26
C ARG A 15 2.55 -0.41 37.81
N ARG A 16 2.31 -1.57 37.18
CA ARG A 16 2.47 -1.70 35.74
C ARG A 16 1.56 -0.64 35.12
N SER A 17 2.16 0.38 34.54
CA SER A 17 1.43 1.33 33.69
C SER A 17 0.90 0.52 32.51
N THR A 18 -0.38 0.22 32.52
CA THR A 18 -1.07 -0.34 31.35
C THR A 18 -1.25 0.81 30.38
N ALA A 19 -0.72 0.68 29.15
CA ALA A 19 -0.99 1.62 28.09
C ALA A 19 -2.52 1.76 27.94
N ARG A 20 -3.01 3.00 27.99
CA ARG A 20 -4.46 3.27 27.92
C ARG A 20 -4.85 3.36 26.45
N VAL A 21 -5.63 2.40 25.98
CA VAL A 21 -6.27 2.45 24.65
C VAL A 21 -7.24 3.64 24.62
N PRO A 22 -7.27 4.47 23.58
CA PRO A 22 -8.26 5.53 23.42
C PRO A 22 -9.68 4.97 23.43
N SER A 23 -10.65 5.75 23.90
CA SER A 23 -12.06 5.39 23.74
C SER A 23 -12.45 5.50 22.27
N PRO A 24 -13.11 4.47 21.68
CA PRO A 24 -13.53 4.54 20.28
C PRO A 24 -14.65 5.56 20.09
N ASN A 25 -14.63 6.29 18.97
CA ASN A 25 -15.77 7.06 18.50
C ASN A 25 -16.86 6.07 18.06
N LYS A 26 -18.13 6.34 18.40
CA LYS A 26 -19.24 5.43 18.15
C LYS A 26 -20.56 6.11 17.79
N THR A 27 -20.61 7.44 17.73
CA THR A 27 -21.80 8.20 17.34
C THR A 27 -21.50 9.06 16.11
N ILE A 28 -22.56 9.51 15.42
CA ILE A 28 -22.40 10.38 14.24
C ILE A 28 -21.77 11.73 14.61
N GLU A 29 -22.07 12.25 15.81
CA GLU A 29 -21.51 13.49 16.33
C GLU A 29 -20.01 13.35 16.64
N GLU A 30 -19.58 12.17 17.11
CA GLU A 30 -18.17 11.89 17.35
C GLU A 30 -17.42 11.75 16.03
N LEU A 31 -18.02 11.10 15.01
CA LEU A 31 -17.46 11.07 13.66
C LEU A 31 -17.35 12.49 13.07
N ALA A 32 -18.38 13.33 13.26
CA ALA A 32 -18.40 14.70 12.78
C ALA A 32 -17.35 15.60 13.45
N LYS A 33 -16.94 15.33 14.69
CA LYS A 33 -15.83 16.05 15.34
C LYS A 33 -14.51 15.84 14.61
N VAL A 34 -14.32 14.67 14.03
CA VAL A 34 -13.10 14.31 13.28
C VAL A 34 -13.19 14.76 11.81
N SER A 35 -14.31 14.46 11.17
CA SER A 35 -14.59 14.80 9.76
C SER A 35 -15.99 15.42 9.65
N PRO A 36 -16.12 16.75 9.81
CA PRO A 36 -17.42 17.42 9.91
C PRO A 36 -18.31 17.24 8.69
N GLN A 37 -17.74 17.01 7.53
CA GLN A 37 -18.45 16.88 6.26
C GLN A 37 -19.13 15.51 6.10
N VAL A 38 -18.63 14.47 6.77
CA VAL A 38 -19.11 13.08 6.56
C VAL A 38 -20.62 12.93 6.75
N PRO A 39 -21.25 13.44 7.83
CA PRO A 39 -22.70 13.33 7.97
C PRO A 39 -23.51 14.08 6.90
N THR A 40 -22.95 15.16 6.37
CA THR A 40 -23.59 15.94 5.29
C THR A 40 -23.44 15.24 3.96
N LEU A 41 -22.24 14.74 3.66
CA LEU A 41 -21.95 14.07 2.39
C LEU A 41 -22.66 12.71 2.28
N LEU A 42 -22.76 11.98 3.37
CA LEU A 42 -23.34 10.63 3.44
C LEU A 42 -24.39 10.56 4.56
N PRO A 43 -25.56 11.20 4.39
CA PRO A 43 -26.57 11.33 5.44
C PRO A 43 -27.12 9.99 5.93
N GLY A 44 -27.10 8.96 5.09
CA GLY A 44 -27.56 7.62 5.45
C GLY A 44 -26.72 6.93 6.52
N LEU A 45 -25.46 7.34 6.73
CA LEU A 45 -24.60 6.76 7.76
C LEU A 45 -25.19 6.89 9.17
N ALA A 46 -25.90 7.98 9.46
CA ALA A 46 -26.55 8.18 10.77
C ALA A 46 -27.53 7.05 11.10
N SER A 47 -28.30 6.57 10.12
CA SER A 47 -29.27 5.49 10.27
C SER A 47 -28.64 4.10 10.43
N MET A 48 -27.37 3.95 10.09
CA MET A 48 -26.63 2.70 10.19
C MET A 48 -25.97 2.49 11.56
N ILE A 49 -25.84 3.53 12.37
CA ILE A 49 -25.21 3.48 13.69
C ILE A 49 -26.14 2.79 14.67
N SER A 50 -25.78 1.59 15.09
CA SER A 50 -26.50 0.83 16.12
C SER A 50 -26.08 1.26 17.54
N SER A 51 -26.69 0.64 18.56
CA SER A 51 -26.32 0.88 19.96
C SER A 51 -24.89 0.41 20.30
N ASP A 52 -24.36 -0.56 19.57
CA ASP A 52 -22.99 -1.08 19.72
C ASP A 52 -22.33 -1.21 18.32
N PRO A 53 -21.90 -0.10 17.72
CA PRO A 53 -21.35 -0.08 16.37
C PRO A 53 -19.86 -0.36 16.31
N VAL A 54 -19.14 -0.44 17.44
CA VAL A 54 -17.69 -0.57 17.48
C VAL A 54 -17.28 -1.96 17.02
N SER A 55 -16.50 -2.03 15.94
CA SER A 55 -16.00 -3.31 15.43
C SER A 55 -15.01 -3.96 16.40
N PRO A 56 -15.04 -5.29 16.56
CA PRO A 56 -13.99 -6.04 17.27
C PRO A 56 -12.57 -5.77 16.72
N LEU A 57 -12.46 -5.34 15.47
CA LEU A 57 -11.20 -4.97 14.83
C LEU A 57 -10.51 -3.79 15.52
N TYR A 58 -11.27 -2.92 16.21
CA TYR A 58 -10.69 -1.84 17.02
C TYR A 58 -9.77 -2.36 18.12
N ALA A 59 -10.22 -3.34 18.89
CA ALA A 59 -9.40 -3.94 19.95
C ALA A 59 -8.18 -4.67 19.34
N GLN A 60 -8.35 -5.39 18.24
CA GLN A 60 -7.26 -6.10 17.57
C GLN A 60 -6.18 -5.15 17.05
N LEU A 61 -6.58 -4.01 16.45
CA LEU A 61 -5.67 -2.96 16.00
C LEU A 61 -4.81 -2.43 17.15
N TYR A 62 -5.46 -2.06 18.28
CA TYR A 62 -4.72 -1.50 19.41
C TYR A 62 -3.89 -2.52 20.16
N ASP A 63 -4.27 -3.78 20.21
CA ASP A 63 -3.43 -4.86 20.73
C ASP A 63 -2.16 -5.03 19.88
N ALA A 64 -2.28 -4.97 18.56
CA ALA A 64 -1.13 -4.99 17.66
C ALA A 64 -0.25 -3.75 17.84
N LYS A 65 -0.85 -2.55 17.93
CA LYS A 65 -0.15 -1.28 18.19
C LYS A 65 0.61 -1.31 19.51
N ILE A 66 0.01 -1.80 20.59
CA ILE A 66 0.67 -1.89 21.89
C ILE A 66 1.85 -2.87 21.86
N ARG A 67 1.73 -3.99 21.13
CA ARG A 67 2.86 -4.92 20.95
C ARG A 67 4.01 -4.23 20.21
N MET A 68 3.74 -3.58 19.10
CA MET A 68 4.74 -2.83 18.32
C MET A 68 5.41 -1.73 19.15
N LEU A 69 4.65 -0.95 19.93
CA LEU A 69 5.21 0.07 20.82
C LEU A 69 6.16 -0.51 21.86
N ARG A 70 5.84 -1.67 22.45
CA ARG A 70 6.73 -2.37 23.41
C ARG A 70 8.01 -2.84 22.74
N GLU A 71 7.93 -3.35 21.51
CA GLU A 71 9.09 -3.77 20.73
C GLU A 71 9.99 -2.59 20.39
N ASN A 72 9.40 -1.48 19.93
CA ASN A 72 10.13 -0.25 19.63
C ASN A 72 10.80 0.35 20.88
N LEU A 73 10.10 0.32 22.02
CA LEU A 73 10.67 0.75 23.30
C LEU A 73 11.87 -0.11 23.71
N ALA A 74 11.82 -1.42 23.47
CA ALA A 74 12.93 -2.31 23.76
C ALA A 74 14.16 -2.07 22.87
N ARG A 75 13.96 -1.59 21.66
CA ARG A 75 15.04 -1.28 20.69
C ARG A 75 15.63 0.12 20.85
N LEU A 76 14.90 1.06 21.43
CA LEU A 76 15.24 2.49 21.62
C LEU A 76 15.45 3.30 20.33
N ASP A 77 15.95 2.71 19.26
CA ASP A 77 16.19 3.32 17.95
C ASP A 77 14.92 3.67 17.17
N LEU A 78 13.79 3.07 17.57
CA LEU A 78 12.48 3.28 16.96
C LEU A 78 11.52 4.14 17.82
N LEU A 79 11.99 4.74 18.91
CA LEU A 79 11.15 5.51 19.83
C LEU A 79 10.44 6.71 19.19
N LEU A 80 11.09 7.34 18.22
CA LEU A 80 10.56 8.52 17.51
C LEU A 80 9.87 8.14 16.18
N SER A 81 9.60 6.86 15.94
CA SER A 81 8.86 6.44 14.76
C SER A 81 7.46 7.05 14.78
N ARG A 82 7.03 7.62 13.63
CA ARG A 82 5.66 8.15 13.47
C ARG A 82 4.58 7.10 13.71
N HIS A 83 4.88 5.82 13.52
CA HIS A 83 3.96 4.71 13.76
C HIS A 83 3.78 4.36 15.24
N ASN A 84 4.53 5.00 16.15
CA ASN A 84 4.32 4.85 17.58
C ASN A 84 3.10 5.64 18.10
N PHE A 85 2.49 6.50 17.28
CA PHE A 85 1.30 7.25 17.65
C PHE A 85 0.03 6.48 17.32
N PHE A 86 -1.05 6.80 18.03
CA PHE A 86 -2.37 6.29 17.68
C PHE A 86 -2.88 7.03 16.44
N ASP A 87 -3.15 6.29 15.40
CA ASP A 87 -3.50 6.78 14.06
C ASP A 87 -4.94 6.48 13.66
N CYS A 88 -5.76 5.96 14.62
CA CYS A 88 -7.16 5.67 14.39
C CYS A 88 -7.94 5.70 15.71
N GLN A 89 -9.10 6.35 15.73
CA GLN A 89 -9.99 6.34 16.88
C GLN A 89 -11.40 5.85 16.52
N THR A 90 -11.65 5.55 15.26
CA THR A 90 -12.93 5.09 14.74
C THR A 90 -12.71 3.80 13.93
N VAL A 91 -13.29 2.70 14.39
CA VAL A 91 -13.45 1.46 13.60
C VAL A 91 -14.85 0.94 13.88
N LEU A 92 -15.82 1.25 12.99
CA LEU A 92 -17.22 0.90 13.17
C LEU A 92 -17.64 -0.15 12.15
N GLN A 93 -18.41 -1.12 12.60
CA GLN A 93 -19.11 -2.09 11.75
C GLN A 93 -20.58 -1.69 11.69
N LEU A 94 -21.01 -1.20 10.55
CA LEU A 94 -22.32 -0.64 10.33
C LEU A 94 -23.14 -1.54 9.40
N GLN A 95 -24.48 -1.48 9.55
CA GLN A 95 -25.41 -2.15 8.63
C GLN A 95 -26.62 -1.26 8.38
N HIS A 96 -26.92 -1.03 7.10
CA HIS A 96 -28.10 -0.23 6.73
C HIS A 96 -29.40 -0.99 7.04
N PRO A 97 -30.38 -0.37 7.73
CA PRO A 97 -31.54 -1.07 8.27
C PRO A 97 -32.46 -1.67 7.18
N GLN A 98 -32.56 -1.06 6.00
CA GLN A 98 -33.43 -1.52 4.93
C GLN A 98 -32.71 -2.39 3.90
N SER A 99 -31.55 -1.95 3.40
CA SER A 99 -30.79 -2.67 2.36
C SER A 99 -29.95 -3.80 2.92
N HIS A 100 -29.75 -3.83 4.25
CA HIS A 100 -28.83 -4.73 4.95
C HIS A 100 -27.37 -4.64 4.45
N ARG A 101 -27.04 -3.56 3.71
CA ARG A 101 -25.65 -3.32 3.26
C ARG A 101 -24.76 -3.09 4.46
N LYS A 102 -23.68 -3.87 4.55
CA LYS A 102 -22.65 -3.73 5.56
C LYS A 102 -21.59 -2.74 5.11
N ALA A 103 -21.07 -1.97 6.05
CA ALA A 103 -19.94 -1.08 5.85
C ALA A 103 -19.02 -1.11 7.06
N LEU A 104 -17.72 -1.13 6.83
CA LEU A 104 -16.69 -0.89 7.84
C LEU A 104 -16.21 0.54 7.69
N VAL A 105 -16.35 1.36 8.73
CA VAL A 105 -16.00 2.79 8.71
C VAL A 105 -14.78 3.02 9.60
N LEU A 106 -13.76 3.66 9.04
CA LEU A 106 -12.52 4.03 9.73
C LEU A 106 -12.30 5.53 9.59
N GLN A 107 -11.77 6.17 10.64
CA GLN A 107 -11.24 7.53 10.55
C GLN A 107 -9.79 7.52 11.00
N ALA A 108 -8.90 7.87 10.09
CA ALA A 108 -7.46 7.81 10.28
C ALA A 108 -6.76 8.97 9.55
N ASP A 109 -5.45 9.04 9.67
CA ASP A 109 -4.59 9.84 8.80
C ASP A 109 -4.50 9.22 7.39
N MET A 110 -3.59 9.70 6.57
CA MET A 110 -3.26 9.07 5.29
C MET A 110 -1.76 8.94 5.13
N ASP A 111 -1.28 7.71 5.07
CA ASP A 111 0.02 7.33 4.55
C ASP A 111 -0.10 6.98 3.06
N VAL A 112 1.02 6.93 2.36
CA VAL A 112 1.06 6.65 0.91
C VAL A 112 1.56 5.24 0.65
N ASP A 113 0.77 4.47 -0.10
CA ASP A 113 1.22 3.25 -0.76
C ASP A 113 1.60 3.59 -2.22
N ALA A 114 2.86 3.34 -2.57
CA ALA A 114 3.39 3.51 -3.91
C ALA A 114 3.89 2.19 -4.52
N ASP A 115 3.54 1.07 -3.91
CA ASP A 115 3.88 -0.27 -4.37
C ASP A 115 3.20 -0.62 -5.70
N GLY A 116 3.71 -1.65 -6.33
CA GLY A 116 3.08 -2.30 -7.46
C GLY A 116 3.60 -1.92 -8.83
N SER A 117 3.44 -2.85 -9.75
CA SER A 117 3.83 -2.73 -11.15
C SER A 117 2.97 -3.63 -12.02
N ASP A 118 2.92 -3.33 -13.31
CA ASP A 118 2.10 -4.11 -14.24
C ASP A 118 2.78 -4.17 -15.61
N GLY A 119 3.16 -5.37 -16.03
CA GLY A 119 3.75 -5.61 -17.35
C GLY A 119 2.75 -5.59 -18.51
N ASP A 120 1.44 -5.67 -18.23
CA ASP A 120 0.39 -5.64 -19.25
C ASP A 120 -0.03 -4.21 -19.62
N ARG A 121 -0.01 -3.28 -18.65
CA ARG A 121 -0.52 -1.91 -18.81
C ARG A 121 0.58 -0.86 -18.89
N MET A 122 1.76 -1.13 -18.35
CA MET A 122 2.82 -0.14 -18.20
C MET A 122 4.06 -0.50 -19.01
N PRO A 123 4.73 0.49 -19.63
CA PRO A 123 6.02 0.28 -20.27
C PRO A 123 7.09 -0.19 -19.28
N VAL A 124 8.12 -0.86 -19.79
CA VAL A 124 9.29 -1.24 -18.99
C VAL A 124 9.91 0.00 -18.33
N GLY A 125 10.28 -0.12 -17.06
CA GLY A 125 10.85 0.98 -16.26
C GLY A 125 9.84 1.89 -15.57
N THR A 126 8.53 1.58 -15.65
CA THR A 126 7.48 2.26 -14.91
C THR A 126 6.92 1.36 -13.80
N GLY A 127 6.34 1.95 -12.77
CA GLY A 127 5.77 1.24 -11.62
C GLY A 127 6.25 1.82 -10.29
N ALA A 128 6.44 0.97 -9.28
CA ALA A 128 6.84 1.40 -7.94
C ALA A 128 8.20 2.14 -7.97
N PRO A 129 8.36 3.21 -7.16
CA PRO A 129 9.64 3.88 -7.00
C PRO A 129 10.69 2.96 -6.34
N ALA A 130 11.96 3.33 -6.42
CA ALA A 130 13.04 2.63 -5.70
C ALA A 130 12.70 2.50 -4.21
N ASN A 131 12.99 1.35 -3.61
CA ASN A 131 12.69 0.96 -2.22
C ASN A 131 11.21 0.64 -1.92
N PHE A 132 10.33 0.62 -2.92
CA PHE A 132 8.97 0.12 -2.82
C PHE A 132 8.85 -1.27 -3.45
N LYS A 133 7.81 -2.03 -3.05
CA LYS A 133 7.63 -3.38 -3.57
C LYS A 133 7.07 -3.34 -4.99
N PRO A 134 7.52 -4.23 -5.88
CA PRO A 134 6.99 -4.31 -7.24
C PRO A 134 5.59 -4.96 -7.32
N PHE A 135 5.00 -5.35 -6.21
CA PHE A 135 3.69 -6.03 -6.17
C PHE A 135 2.85 -5.55 -5.00
N THR A 136 1.53 -5.47 -5.24
CA THR A 136 0.49 -5.34 -4.22
C THR A 136 -0.13 -6.71 -3.94
N SER A 137 -0.91 -6.82 -2.87
CA SER A 137 -1.61 -8.07 -2.52
C SER A 137 -2.74 -8.39 -3.51
N TYR A 138 -3.44 -7.38 -4.06
CA TYR A 138 -4.41 -7.57 -5.14
C TYR A 138 -3.68 -7.84 -6.45
N ARG A 139 -4.02 -8.95 -7.10
CA ARG A 139 -3.36 -9.40 -8.32
C ARG A 139 -4.30 -10.21 -9.20
N TRP A 140 -4.00 -10.23 -10.48
CA TRP A 140 -4.71 -11.05 -11.48
C TRP A 140 -3.69 -11.72 -12.42
N PRO A 141 -4.08 -12.82 -13.11
CA PRO A 141 -3.22 -13.46 -14.10
C PRO A 141 -2.87 -12.48 -15.21
N LYS A 142 -1.60 -12.45 -15.63
CA LYS A 142 -1.17 -11.66 -16.78
C LYS A 142 -1.92 -12.06 -18.04
N LYS A 143 -2.25 -11.07 -18.87
CA LYS A 143 -2.96 -11.24 -20.15
C LYS A 143 -2.04 -11.18 -21.36
N THR A 144 -0.83 -10.63 -21.21
CA THR A 144 0.16 -10.49 -22.27
C THR A 144 1.49 -11.17 -21.90
N SER A 145 2.38 -11.31 -22.87
CA SER A 145 3.77 -11.76 -22.66
C SER A 145 4.70 -10.63 -22.21
N GLY A 146 4.23 -9.38 -22.11
CA GLY A 146 5.04 -8.24 -21.67
C GLY A 146 5.68 -8.51 -20.30
N PRO A 147 7.01 -8.33 -20.13
CA PRO A 147 7.65 -8.57 -18.85
C PRO A 147 7.18 -7.55 -17.80
N ASN A 148 7.08 -7.98 -16.53
CA ASN A 148 6.95 -7.02 -15.46
C ASN A 148 8.18 -6.11 -15.43
N PRO A 149 8.04 -4.78 -15.18
CA PRO A 149 9.17 -3.82 -15.18
C PRO A 149 10.31 -4.19 -14.23
N TYR A 150 10.03 -4.91 -13.16
CA TYR A 150 11.02 -5.31 -12.13
C TYR A 150 11.57 -6.73 -12.33
N LEU A 151 11.08 -7.48 -13.31
CA LEU A 151 11.45 -8.89 -13.47
C LEU A 151 12.95 -9.05 -13.70
N ALA A 152 13.54 -8.28 -14.62
CA ALA A 152 14.95 -8.39 -14.95
C ALA A 152 15.86 -8.07 -13.74
N GLU A 153 15.57 -6.99 -13.02
CA GLU A 153 16.34 -6.62 -11.81
C GLU A 153 16.23 -7.67 -10.71
N THR A 154 15.02 -8.24 -10.52
CA THR A 154 14.82 -9.31 -9.54
C THR A 154 15.56 -10.59 -9.92
N GLU A 155 15.57 -10.96 -11.22
CA GLU A 155 16.34 -12.10 -11.73
C GLU A 155 17.86 -11.90 -11.59
N ASP A 156 18.36 -10.69 -11.86
CA ASP A 156 19.77 -10.34 -11.66
C ASP A 156 20.15 -10.40 -10.18
N THR A 157 19.26 -9.95 -9.28
CA THR A 157 19.47 -10.03 -7.84
C THR A 157 19.46 -11.47 -7.35
N LEU A 158 18.56 -12.30 -7.86
CA LEU A 158 18.54 -13.74 -7.60
C LEU A 158 19.84 -14.39 -8.03
N LYS A 159 20.27 -14.13 -9.26
CA LYS A 159 21.52 -14.68 -9.80
C LYS A 159 22.72 -14.30 -8.93
N ARG A 160 22.86 -13.02 -8.55
CA ARG A 160 23.96 -12.59 -7.65
C ARG A 160 23.94 -13.32 -6.30
N ALA A 161 22.76 -13.54 -5.73
CA ALA A 161 22.63 -14.27 -4.46
C ALA A 161 23.01 -15.76 -4.61
N GLU A 162 22.66 -16.40 -5.73
CA GLU A 162 23.03 -17.78 -6.06
C GLU A 162 24.53 -17.91 -6.31
N ASP A 163 25.13 -16.99 -7.06
CA ASP A 163 26.56 -16.95 -7.31
C ASP A 163 27.35 -16.78 -6.00
N GLU A 164 26.95 -15.86 -5.10
CA GLU A 164 27.54 -15.68 -3.77
C GLU A 164 27.40 -16.95 -2.91
N TYR A 165 26.23 -17.60 -2.94
CA TYR A 165 25.99 -18.85 -2.20
C TYR A 165 26.92 -19.98 -2.66
N ALA A 166 27.24 -20.03 -3.93
CA ALA A 166 28.11 -21.06 -4.52
C ALA A 166 29.60 -20.89 -4.17
N LEU A 167 30.04 -19.67 -3.80
CA LEU A 167 31.43 -19.41 -3.46
C LEU A 167 31.88 -20.27 -2.27
N ALA A 168 33.09 -20.88 -2.39
CA ALA A 168 33.70 -21.64 -1.33
C ALA A 168 34.04 -20.76 -0.10
N THR A 169 34.29 -19.47 -0.31
CA THR A 169 34.65 -18.50 0.74
C THR A 169 33.43 -18.00 1.54
N THR A 170 32.20 -18.27 1.12
CA THR A 170 30.99 -17.85 1.84
C THR A 170 30.81 -18.63 3.12
N THR A 171 30.74 -17.91 4.25
CA THR A 171 30.62 -18.50 5.59
C THR A 171 29.30 -19.26 5.77
N PRO A 172 29.25 -20.28 6.68
CA PRO A 172 28.02 -21.03 6.96
C PRO A 172 26.83 -20.15 7.38
N VAL A 173 27.07 -19.08 8.16
CA VAL A 173 26.04 -18.12 8.58
C VAL A 173 25.50 -17.39 7.36
N ARG A 174 26.38 -16.84 6.52
CA ARG A 174 25.98 -16.14 5.29
C ARG A 174 25.25 -17.06 4.31
N LYS A 175 25.69 -18.32 4.16
CA LYS A 175 24.98 -19.31 3.34
C LYS A 175 23.55 -19.57 3.82
N ARG A 176 23.33 -19.60 5.15
CA ARG A 176 21.97 -19.73 5.68
C ARG A 176 21.08 -18.55 5.29
N ASP A 177 21.60 -17.32 5.44
CA ASP A 177 20.86 -16.11 5.11
C ASP A 177 20.58 -16.01 3.61
N LEU A 178 21.58 -16.33 2.77
CA LEU A 178 21.43 -16.39 1.31
C LEU A 178 20.40 -17.44 0.88
N ARG A 179 20.34 -18.60 1.53
CA ARG A 179 19.32 -19.62 1.21
C ARG A 179 17.90 -19.09 1.37
N ASN A 180 17.64 -18.36 2.46
CA ASN A 180 16.34 -17.75 2.70
C ASN A 180 16.07 -16.67 1.64
N LYS A 181 17.04 -15.81 1.36
CA LYS A 181 16.92 -14.75 0.35
C LYS A 181 16.70 -15.30 -1.06
N ILE A 182 17.41 -16.37 -1.43
CA ILE A 182 17.21 -17.05 -2.72
C ILE A 182 15.80 -17.63 -2.82
N ALA A 183 15.28 -18.24 -1.75
CA ALA A 183 13.92 -18.77 -1.74
C ALA A 183 12.87 -17.66 -1.92
N GLU A 184 13.05 -16.51 -1.24
CA GLU A 184 12.20 -15.33 -1.39
C GLU A 184 12.25 -14.78 -2.82
N LEU A 185 13.45 -14.56 -3.38
CA LEU A 185 13.62 -14.02 -4.73
C LEU A 185 13.06 -14.95 -5.81
N ARG A 186 13.21 -16.27 -5.65
CA ARG A 186 12.60 -17.25 -6.58
C ARG A 186 11.07 -17.18 -6.55
N ALA A 187 10.48 -17.03 -5.37
CA ALA A 187 9.03 -16.85 -5.23
C ALA A 187 8.57 -15.52 -5.85
N GLU A 188 9.34 -14.45 -5.67
CA GLU A 188 9.10 -13.14 -6.26
C GLU A 188 9.17 -13.19 -7.80
N VAL A 189 10.25 -13.72 -8.38
CA VAL A 189 10.39 -13.94 -9.83
C VAL A 189 9.21 -14.74 -10.37
N GLY A 190 8.84 -15.84 -9.70
CA GLY A 190 7.69 -16.66 -10.08
C GLY A 190 6.37 -15.87 -10.07
N THR A 191 6.22 -14.96 -9.12
CA THR A 191 5.05 -14.09 -8.96
C THR A 191 5.00 -13.02 -10.07
N LEU A 192 6.11 -12.32 -10.32
CA LEU A 192 6.23 -11.30 -11.37
C LEU A 192 6.02 -11.87 -12.79
N LYS A 193 6.37 -13.14 -12.99
CA LYS A 193 6.12 -13.84 -14.28
C LYS A 193 4.64 -14.16 -14.51
N LYS A 194 3.88 -14.40 -13.46
CA LYS A 194 2.50 -14.94 -13.57
C LYS A 194 1.42 -13.90 -13.43
N TYR A 195 1.68 -12.83 -12.67
CA TYR A 195 0.64 -11.89 -12.26
C TYR A 195 0.98 -10.46 -12.63
N SER A 196 -0.09 -9.68 -12.80
CA SER A 196 -0.10 -8.23 -12.81
C SER A 196 -0.71 -7.71 -11.51
N PHE A 197 -0.38 -6.47 -11.14
CA PHE A 197 -0.72 -5.87 -9.84
C PHE A 197 -1.27 -4.46 -10.02
N LEU A 198 -1.88 -3.93 -8.97
CA LEU A 198 -2.18 -2.51 -8.88
C LEU A 198 -0.88 -1.71 -8.88
N ILE A 199 -0.96 -0.46 -9.29
CA ILE A 199 0.15 0.49 -9.33
C ILE A 199 -0.24 1.69 -8.49
N GLY A 200 0.49 1.96 -7.41
CA GLY A 200 0.17 3.04 -6.48
C GLY A 200 0.01 4.41 -7.14
N ALA A 201 0.77 4.69 -8.19
CA ALA A 201 0.70 5.97 -8.92
C ALA A 201 -0.52 6.11 -9.84
N THR A 202 -1.19 5.01 -10.22
CA THR A 202 -2.22 5.02 -11.27
C THR A 202 -3.57 4.47 -10.84
N ASP A 203 -3.58 3.56 -9.86
CA ASP A 203 -4.79 2.86 -9.46
C ASP A 203 -5.31 3.40 -8.11
N PRO A 204 -6.63 3.69 -7.98
CA PRO A 204 -7.20 4.15 -6.73
C PRO A 204 -7.50 2.96 -5.81
N PHE A 205 -6.67 2.77 -4.79
CA PHE A 205 -6.86 1.73 -3.80
C PHE A 205 -6.47 2.17 -2.38
N ILE A 206 -6.92 1.42 -1.40
CA ILE A 206 -6.58 1.56 0.01
C ILE A 206 -5.91 0.30 0.52
N VAL A 207 -5.18 0.44 1.63
CA VAL A 207 -4.50 -0.65 2.33
C VAL A 207 -5.22 -0.94 3.65
N VAL A 208 -5.36 -2.22 3.99
CA VAL A 208 -5.97 -2.64 5.24
C VAL A 208 -5.01 -3.48 6.07
N PRO A 209 -5.12 -3.45 7.42
CA PRO A 209 -4.34 -4.35 8.27
C PRO A 209 -4.62 -5.82 7.95
N GLY A 210 -3.59 -6.67 8.00
CA GLY A 210 -3.74 -8.11 7.76
C GLY A 210 -4.77 -8.77 8.70
N ALA A 211 -4.93 -8.28 9.92
CA ALA A 211 -5.95 -8.76 10.86
C ALA A 211 -7.39 -8.61 10.32
N PHE A 212 -7.65 -7.59 9.48
CA PHE A 212 -8.99 -7.33 8.93
C PHE A 212 -9.39 -8.38 7.88
N THR A 213 -8.42 -9.01 7.22
CA THR A 213 -8.68 -10.05 6.22
C THR A 213 -8.99 -11.42 6.83
N HIS A 214 -8.82 -11.58 8.16
CA HIS A 214 -9.03 -12.82 8.90
C HIS A 214 -10.15 -12.73 9.95
N ALA A 215 -10.92 -11.64 9.95
CA ALA A 215 -12.05 -11.43 10.86
C ALA A 215 -13.24 -12.36 10.54
N ASN A 216 -14.23 -12.42 11.44
CA ASN A 216 -15.47 -13.15 11.19
C ASN A 216 -16.22 -12.64 9.95
N GLU A 217 -16.17 -11.35 9.71
CA GLU A 217 -16.61 -10.68 8.49
C GLU A 217 -15.39 -10.07 7.81
N PRO A 218 -14.62 -10.86 7.04
CA PRO A 218 -13.35 -10.42 6.53
C PRO A 218 -13.51 -9.40 5.43
N VAL A 219 -12.70 -8.36 5.49
CA VAL A 219 -12.42 -7.51 4.34
C VAL A 219 -11.59 -8.31 3.35
N LYS A 220 -11.95 -8.26 2.07
CA LYS A 220 -11.26 -8.98 1.01
C LYS A 220 -10.57 -8.02 0.07
N LEU A 221 -9.47 -8.47 -0.51
CA LEU A 221 -8.87 -7.78 -1.64
C LEU A 221 -9.89 -7.65 -2.78
N GLY A 222 -10.00 -6.45 -3.35
CA GLY A 222 -10.99 -6.12 -4.35
C GLY A 222 -12.35 -5.67 -3.78
N ASP A 223 -12.59 -5.71 -2.47
CA ASP A 223 -13.79 -5.09 -1.89
C ASP A 223 -13.81 -3.62 -2.23
N TYR A 224 -14.97 -3.13 -2.67
CA TYR A 224 -15.14 -1.72 -3.00
C TYR A 224 -15.09 -0.86 -1.74
N ALA A 225 -14.55 0.33 -1.89
CA ALA A 225 -14.33 1.26 -0.80
C ALA A 225 -14.52 2.71 -1.25
N LEU A 226 -14.68 3.59 -0.30
CA LEU A 226 -14.70 5.05 -0.48
C LEU A 226 -13.67 5.68 0.44
N VAL A 227 -13.00 6.72 -0.04
CA VAL A 227 -12.21 7.63 0.77
C VAL A 227 -12.93 8.98 0.79
N VAL A 228 -13.25 9.49 1.97
CA VAL A 228 -13.91 10.79 2.15
C VAL A 228 -12.92 11.75 2.79
N PHE A 229 -12.67 12.87 2.11
CA PHE A 229 -11.81 13.93 2.62
C PHE A 229 -12.26 15.28 2.08
N GLY A 230 -12.35 16.30 2.96
CA GLY A 230 -12.97 17.57 2.59
C GLY A 230 -14.39 17.34 2.06
N ASP A 231 -14.74 18.01 0.99
CA ASP A 231 -16.08 17.93 0.38
C ASP A 231 -16.17 16.89 -0.76
N SER A 232 -15.30 15.91 -0.77
CA SER A 232 -15.17 14.94 -1.86
C SER A 232 -15.21 13.49 -1.37
N ILE A 233 -15.75 12.62 -2.23
CA ILE A 233 -15.85 11.17 -2.02
C ILE A 233 -15.13 10.49 -3.19
N TYR A 234 -14.10 9.72 -2.89
CA TYR A 234 -13.23 9.08 -3.88
C TYR A 234 -13.50 7.58 -3.92
N PRO A 235 -13.97 7.02 -5.06
CA PRO A 235 -14.08 5.57 -5.26
C PRO A 235 -12.72 4.88 -5.18
N ALA A 236 -12.68 3.74 -4.51
CA ALA A 236 -11.48 2.92 -4.36
C ALA A 236 -11.82 1.43 -4.24
N ILE A 237 -10.80 0.59 -4.25
CA ILE A 237 -10.89 -0.82 -3.83
C ILE A 237 -9.89 -1.10 -2.71
N VAL A 238 -10.07 -2.18 -1.97
CA VAL A 238 -9.04 -2.73 -1.09
C VAL A 238 -7.98 -3.38 -1.97
N GLY A 239 -6.82 -2.77 -2.08
CA GLY A 239 -5.76 -3.18 -3.01
C GLY A 239 -4.57 -3.86 -2.35
N ASP A 240 -4.29 -3.55 -1.09
CA ASP A 240 -3.15 -4.17 -0.42
C ASP A 240 -3.43 -4.47 1.04
N VAL A 241 -2.52 -5.26 1.63
CA VAL A 241 -2.56 -5.71 3.02
C VAL A 241 -1.28 -5.27 3.72
N GLY A 242 -1.44 -4.37 4.66
CA GLY A 242 -0.36 -3.80 5.46
C GLY A 242 -0.15 -4.49 6.81
N PRO A 243 0.75 -3.94 7.64
CA PRO A 243 0.98 -4.38 9.01
C PRO A 243 -0.28 -4.32 9.86
N ASN A 244 -0.38 -5.20 10.87
CA ASN A 244 -1.57 -5.31 11.72
C ASN A 244 -1.80 -4.12 12.66
N ASP A 245 -0.82 -3.27 12.83
CA ASP A 245 -0.84 -2.11 13.73
C ASP A 245 -1.08 -0.78 13.03
N LYS A 246 -1.34 -0.80 11.71
CA LYS A 246 -1.54 0.42 10.90
C LYS A 246 -2.86 0.41 10.17
N VAL A 247 -3.47 1.59 10.10
CA VAL A 247 -4.60 1.95 9.22
C VAL A 247 -4.33 3.32 8.62
N GLY A 248 -5.14 3.73 7.65
CA GLY A 248 -5.01 5.05 7.06
C GLY A 248 -3.92 5.11 5.99
N GLU A 249 -3.92 4.15 5.08
CA GLU A 249 -3.01 4.13 3.95
C GLU A 249 -3.78 4.02 2.65
N ALA A 250 -3.40 4.84 1.66
CA ALA A 250 -4.02 4.85 0.33
C ALA A 250 -2.96 4.99 -0.76
N SER A 251 -3.34 4.59 -1.97
CA SER A 251 -2.45 4.69 -3.13
C SER A 251 -1.96 6.12 -3.36
N LEU A 252 -0.78 6.26 -3.91
CA LEU A 252 -0.21 7.56 -4.31
C LEU A 252 -1.17 8.33 -5.24
N ARG A 253 -2.00 7.62 -6.02
CA ARG A 253 -3.05 8.22 -6.86
C ARG A 253 -4.05 9.01 -6.02
N ILE A 254 -4.63 8.38 -5.01
CA ILE A 254 -5.59 9.02 -4.09
C ILE A 254 -4.89 10.13 -3.30
N ALA A 255 -3.70 9.85 -2.78
CA ALA A 255 -2.91 10.79 -2.01
C ALA A 255 -2.66 12.10 -2.78
N LYS A 256 -2.27 12.03 -4.06
CA LYS A 256 -2.04 13.21 -4.91
C LYS A 256 -3.32 13.98 -5.23
N GLN A 257 -4.45 13.30 -5.31
CA GLN A 257 -5.74 13.96 -5.52
C GLN A 257 -6.15 14.78 -4.29
N ILE A 258 -5.86 14.28 -3.10
CA ILE A 258 -6.14 14.95 -1.83
C ILE A 258 -5.12 16.06 -1.54
N ASN A 259 -3.85 15.82 -1.84
CA ASN A 259 -2.76 16.78 -1.65
C ASN A 259 -1.75 16.64 -2.80
N ALA A 260 -1.72 17.61 -3.70
CA ALA A 260 -0.86 17.61 -4.88
C ALA A 260 0.64 17.50 -4.56
N LEU A 261 1.05 17.85 -3.33
CA LEU A 261 2.44 17.72 -2.84
C LEU A 261 2.76 16.32 -2.31
N SER A 262 1.85 15.36 -2.44
CA SER A 262 2.07 13.98 -2.01
C SER A 262 3.18 13.31 -2.81
N THR A 263 4.04 12.62 -2.10
CA THR A 263 5.12 11.79 -2.62
C THR A 263 5.08 10.43 -1.95
N PRO A 264 5.78 9.41 -2.46
CA PRO A 264 5.90 8.12 -1.78
C PRO A 264 6.50 8.20 -0.36
N TYR A 265 7.12 9.32 -0.02
CA TYR A 265 7.92 9.47 1.21
C TYR A 265 7.32 10.46 2.23
N ASN A 266 6.19 11.09 1.93
CA ASN A 266 5.53 12.00 2.86
C ASN A 266 4.13 11.51 3.24
N ARG A 267 3.58 12.11 4.29
CA ARG A 267 2.21 11.86 4.76
C ARG A 267 1.31 12.97 4.23
N PRO A 268 0.39 12.70 3.29
CA PRO A 268 -0.49 13.72 2.71
C PRO A 268 -1.45 14.36 3.72
N VAL A 269 -1.94 13.57 4.68
CA VAL A 269 -2.83 14.01 5.76
C VAL A 269 -2.32 13.42 7.08
N SER A 270 -1.92 14.28 8.01
CA SER A 270 -1.35 13.87 9.31
C SER A 270 -2.40 13.75 10.42
N ASP A 271 -3.56 14.38 10.25
CA ASP A 271 -4.67 14.33 11.19
C ASP A 271 -5.59 13.15 10.88
N LEU A 272 -6.37 12.69 11.86
CA LEU A 272 -7.32 11.57 11.71
C LEU A 272 -8.58 11.94 10.89
N LYS A 273 -8.47 12.85 9.95
CA LYS A 273 -9.61 13.47 9.22
C LYS A 273 -10.06 12.72 7.98
N VAL A 274 -9.34 11.69 7.57
CA VAL A 274 -9.71 10.89 6.40
C VAL A 274 -10.68 9.80 6.86
N THR A 275 -11.84 9.71 6.22
CA THR A 275 -12.80 8.64 6.47
C THR A 275 -12.72 7.61 5.36
N TYR A 276 -12.46 6.36 5.73
CA TYR A 276 -12.46 5.21 4.83
C TYR A 276 -13.72 4.40 5.09
N ILE A 277 -14.45 4.06 4.04
CA ILE A 277 -15.66 3.23 4.10
C ILE A 277 -15.43 2.04 3.20
N ILE A 278 -15.41 0.84 3.76
CA ILE A 278 -15.20 -0.40 3.04
C ILE A 278 -16.52 -1.17 3.01
N PHE A 279 -16.86 -1.78 1.89
CA PHE A 279 -18.05 -2.62 1.73
C PHE A 279 -17.66 -4.11 1.68
N PRO A 280 -17.60 -4.82 2.81
CA PRO A 280 -17.15 -6.21 2.83
C PRO A 280 -18.00 -7.13 1.95
N GLY A 281 -17.32 -8.05 1.25
CA GLY A 281 -17.98 -9.05 0.40
C GLY A 281 -18.42 -8.53 -0.96
N THR A 282 -17.95 -7.38 -1.40
CA THR A 282 -18.30 -6.77 -2.69
C THR A 282 -17.28 -7.01 -3.80
N ALA A 283 -16.15 -7.63 -3.49
CA ALA A 283 -15.08 -7.93 -4.43
C ALA A 283 -15.58 -8.73 -5.64
N ASP A 284 -15.21 -8.29 -6.84
CA ASP A 284 -15.49 -9.00 -8.07
C ASP A 284 -14.67 -10.30 -8.17
N LYS A 285 -15.25 -11.27 -8.86
CA LYS A 285 -14.58 -12.55 -9.12
C LYS A 285 -14.77 -12.95 -10.59
N PRO A 286 -13.70 -13.39 -11.25
CA PRO A 286 -12.30 -13.39 -10.79
C PRO A 286 -11.74 -11.97 -10.62
N ALA A 287 -10.61 -11.84 -9.90
CA ALA A 287 -9.85 -10.59 -9.85
C ALA A 287 -9.32 -10.26 -11.26
N ASP A 288 -9.38 -8.99 -11.61
CA ASP A 288 -8.93 -8.48 -12.91
C ASP A 288 -8.30 -7.08 -12.79
N SER A 289 -7.72 -6.58 -13.88
CA SER A 289 -7.21 -5.22 -13.96
C SER A 289 -8.30 -4.19 -13.61
N PRO A 290 -7.96 -3.10 -12.93
CA PRO A 290 -8.94 -2.08 -12.57
C PRO A 290 -9.65 -1.50 -13.80
N ASP A 291 -10.97 -1.50 -13.75
CA ASP A 291 -11.86 -0.78 -14.66
C ASP A 291 -12.46 0.40 -13.89
N LEU A 292 -12.05 1.62 -14.24
CA LEU A 292 -12.45 2.83 -13.53
C LEU A 292 -13.93 3.17 -13.71
N ASP A 293 -14.51 2.86 -14.88
CA ASP A 293 -15.94 3.08 -15.13
C ASP A 293 -16.78 2.12 -14.28
N LYS A 294 -16.36 0.87 -14.20
CA LYS A 294 -16.98 -0.13 -13.34
C LYS A 294 -16.81 0.23 -11.85
N LEU A 295 -15.62 0.68 -11.44
CA LEU A 295 -15.36 1.15 -10.09
C LEU A 295 -16.33 2.28 -9.70
N GLN A 296 -16.48 3.27 -10.59
CA GLN A 296 -17.41 4.39 -10.41
C GLN A 296 -18.84 3.89 -10.21
N ALA A 297 -19.36 3.10 -11.17
CA ALA A 297 -20.74 2.60 -11.15
C ALA A 297 -21.02 1.72 -9.91
N ARG A 298 -20.06 0.88 -9.52
CA ARG A 298 -20.22 0.01 -8.35
C ARG A 298 -20.22 0.81 -7.05
N CYS A 299 -19.31 1.78 -6.88
CA CYS A 299 -19.30 2.65 -5.71
C CYS A 299 -20.58 3.52 -5.62
N GLU A 300 -21.08 4.06 -6.74
CA GLU A 300 -22.35 4.80 -6.76
C GLU A 300 -23.53 3.92 -6.35
N ALA A 301 -23.60 2.67 -6.83
CA ALA A 301 -24.63 1.72 -6.42
C ALA A 301 -24.56 1.43 -4.90
N LEU A 302 -23.36 1.18 -4.36
CA LEU A 302 -23.16 0.91 -2.94
C LEU A 302 -23.51 2.12 -2.07
N VAL A 303 -23.20 3.32 -2.54
CA VAL A 303 -23.60 4.58 -1.87
C VAL A 303 -25.12 4.71 -1.81
N LYS A 304 -25.83 4.39 -2.89
CA LYS A 304 -27.32 4.38 -2.88
C LYS A 304 -27.88 3.38 -1.88
N GLU A 305 -27.26 2.20 -1.73
CA GLU A 305 -27.68 1.18 -0.77
C GLU A 305 -27.53 1.63 0.71
N ILE A 306 -26.66 2.61 0.98
CA ILE A 306 -26.45 3.16 2.33
C ILE A 306 -27.12 4.53 2.56
N GLY A 307 -28.08 4.91 1.70
CA GLY A 307 -28.85 6.14 1.85
C GLY A 307 -28.42 7.32 0.98
N GLY A 308 -27.50 7.09 0.04
CA GLY A 308 -27.08 8.08 -0.95
C GLY A 308 -25.97 9.03 -0.49
N ALA A 309 -25.52 9.85 -1.42
CA ALA A 309 -24.59 10.96 -1.18
C ALA A 309 -25.23 12.28 -1.67
N THR A 310 -24.83 13.39 -1.06
CA THR A 310 -25.28 14.74 -1.42
C THR A 310 -24.46 15.38 -2.55
N VAL A 311 -23.30 14.78 -2.86
CA VAL A 311 -22.40 15.19 -3.94
C VAL A 311 -22.10 14.00 -4.84
N PRO A 312 -21.76 14.22 -6.12
CA PRO A 312 -21.27 13.14 -6.97
C PRO A 312 -19.94 12.60 -6.45
N LEU A 313 -19.69 11.31 -6.68
CA LEU A 313 -18.40 10.73 -6.41
C LEU A 313 -17.35 11.29 -7.39
N HIS A 314 -16.12 11.42 -6.93
CA HIS A 314 -15.00 11.83 -7.77
C HIS A 314 -14.84 10.86 -8.95
N HIS A 315 -14.74 11.40 -10.15
CA HIS A 315 -14.52 10.62 -11.36
C HIS A 315 -13.02 10.52 -11.67
N TRP A 316 -12.52 9.28 -11.72
CA TRP A 316 -11.12 9.04 -12.03
C TRP A 316 -10.85 9.06 -13.54
N GLU A 317 -9.95 9.91 -13.97
CA GLU A 317 -9.48 9.91 -15.37
C GLU A 317 -8.59 8.68 -15.66
N LYS A 318 -8.67 8.16 -16.88
CA LYS A 318 -7.79 7.09 -17.37
C LYS A 318 -6.43 7.68 -17.74
N ILE A 319 -5.46 7.57 -16.83
CA ILE A 319 -4.11 8.13 -17.01
C ILE A 319 -3.13 7.12 -17.64
N ILE A 320 -3.49 5.84 -17.71
CA ILE A 320 -2.74 4.83 -18.45
C ILE A 320 -3.18 4.91 -19.91
N PRO A 321 -2.26 5.20 -20.86
CA PRO A 321 -2.61 5.20 -22.28
C PRO A 321 -3.17 3.82 -22.66
N SER A 322 -4.27 3.79 -23.39
CA SER A 322 -4.70 2.55 -24.04
C SER A 322 -3.55 2.06 -24.93
N PRO A 323 -3.23 0.76 -24.95
CA PRO A 323 -2.20 0.25 -25.84
C PRO A 323 -2.59 0.65 -27.29
N THR A 324 -1.74 1.42 -27.93
CA THR A 324 -1.91 1.75 -29.35
C THR A 324 -1.98 0.42 -30.11
N PRO A 325 -3.04 0.11 -30.84
CA PRO A 325 -3.07 -1.11 -31.62
C PRO A 325 -1.86 -1.11 -32.54
N ASN A 326 -1.06 -2.17 -32.48
CA ASN A 326 0.08 -2.34 -33.41
C ASN A 326 -0.42 -2.06 -34.82
N PRO A 327 0.24 -1.17 -35.58
CA PRO A 327 -0.13 -0.95 -36.96
C PRO A 327 -0.13 -2.29 -37.66
N THR A 328 -1.27 -2.69 -38.15
CA THR A 328 -1.39 -3.88 -39.03
C THR A 328 -0.33 -3.74 -40.10
N PRO A 329 0.55 -4.74 -40.29
CA PRO A 329 1.56 -4.63 -41.29
C PRO A 329 0.88 -4.40 -42.63
N SER A 330 1.12 -3.23 -43.22
CA SER A 330 0.65 -2.89 -44.54
C SER A 330 1.17 -3.96 -45.52
N PRO A 331 0.35 -4.50 -46.41
CA PRO A 331 0.83 -5.51 -47.36
C PRO A 331 1.99 -4.92 -48.15
N SER A 332 3.14 -5.58 -48.00
CA SER A 332 4.38 -5.26 -48.71
C SER A 332 4.10 -5.24 -50.23
N SER A 333 4.09 -4.05 -50.82
CA SER A 333 4.15 -3.92 -52.28
C SER A 333 5.50 -4.45 -52.75
N SER A 334 5.46 -5.50 -53.55
CA SER A 334 6.63 -6.11 -54.21
C SER A 334 7.49 -5.07 -54.92
N PRO A 335 8.81 -5.18 -54.85
CA PRO A 335 9.70 -4.31 -55.60
C PRO A 335 9.73 -4.75 -57.06
N ASN A 336 9.34 -3.87 -57.96
CA ASN A 336 9.60 -4.07 -59.41
C ASN A 336 10.75 -3.17 -59.83
N ALA A 337 11.78 -3.86 -60.28
CA ALA A 337 12.80 -3.57 -61.30
C ALA A 337 13.44 -2.19 -61.48
N THR A 338 14.73 -2.19 -61.28
CA THR A 338 15.79 -1.73 -62.18
C THR A 338 15.82 -0.30 -62.71
N ALA A 339 16.80 0.48 -62.25
CA ALA A 339 17.59 1.35 -63.09
C ALA A 339 18.97 1.64 -62.44
N SER A 340 19.99 1.47 -63.26
CA SER A 340 21.42 1.60 -63.01
C SER A 340 21.88 3.07 -62.80
N PRO A 341 23.13 3.30 -62.35
CA PRO A 341 23.58 4.57 -61.76
C PRO A 341 24.30 5.49 -62.73
N SER A 342 24.39 6.74 -62.38
CA SER A 342 25.48 7.63 -62.87
C SER A 342 25.87 8.68 -61.83
N PRO A 343 27.13 9.11 -61.77
CA PRO A 343 27.74 9.68 -60.61
C PRO A 343 27.94 11.22 -60.72
N SER A 344 28.37 11.78 -59.63
CA SER A 344 29.07 13.09 -59.46
C SER A 344 28.31 14.16 -58.69
N ALA A 345 28.75 14.50 -57.49
CA ALA A 345 29.58 15.70 -57.27
C ALA A 345 29.86 15.89 -55.79
N LEU A 346 31.09 16.15 -55.47
CA LEU A 346 31.60 16.58 -54.17
C LEU A 346 30.94 17.92 -53.72
N GLY A 347 30.58 17.99 -52.46
CA GLY A 347 30.22 19.23 -51.74
C GLY A 347 30.74 19.15 -50.32
N THR A 348 31.68 20.01 -49.98
CA THR A 348 32.40 20.20 -48.71
C THR A 348 31.48 20.58 -47.53
N PRO A 349 31.86 20.26 -46.31
CA PRO A 349 31.00 20.46 -45.12
C PRO A 349 31.11 21.89 -44.58
N SER A 350 29.97 22.49 -44.27
CA SER A 350 29.84 23.75 -43.52
C SER A 350 29.59 23.44 -42.05
N ALA A 351 30.43 24.09 -41.22
CA ALA A 351 30.37 23.99 -39.76
C ALA A 351 29.19 24.76 -39.18
N PHE A 352 28.47 24.15 -38.26
CA PHE A 352 27.50 24.82 -37.39
C PHE A 352 28.11 25.08 -36.02
N PRO A 353 27.90 26.30 -35.43
CA PRO A 353 28.41 26.62 -34.10
C PRO A 353 27.52 26.07 -32.99
N SER A 354 28.15 25.52 -31.96
CA SER A 354 27.52 25.10 -30.71
C SER A 354 27.13 26.34 -29.87
N PRO A 355 25.95 26.36 -29.27
CA PRO A 355 25.65 27.37 -28.25
C PRO A 355 26.20 26.95 -26.89
N THR A 356 27.08 27.79 -26.37
CA THR A 356 27.61 27.72 -25.00
C THR A 356 26.57 28.32 -24.05
N PHE A 357 25.95 27.49 -23.18
CA PHE A 357 25.22 27.99 -22.02
C PHE A 357 26.10 27.90 -20.78
N ALA A 358 26.48 29.05 -20.26
CA ALA A 358 27.12 29.20 -18.97
C ALA A 358 26.05 29.28 -17.86
N PHE A 359 26.09 28.37 -16.89
CA PHE A 359 25.34 28.50 -15.65
C PHE A 359 26.30 28.97 -14.54
N PRO A 360 25.85 29.90 -13.69
CA PRO A 360 26.64 30.32 -12.55
C PRO A 360 26.61 29.27 -11.44
N ILE A 361 27.79 28.87 -11.00
CA ILE A 361 27.98 27.96 -9.86
C ILE A 361 27.86 28.79 -8.59
N SER A 362 26.82 28.53 -7.80
CA SER A 362 26.77 28.94 -6.41
C SER A 362 26.73 27.65 -5.58
N SER A 363 27.83 27.31 -4.93
CA SER A 363 27.90 26.20 -3.97
C SER A 363 27.40 26.68 -2.60
N PRO A 364 26.49 25.94 -1.96
CA PRO A 364 26.45 25.91 -0.51
C PRO A 364 27.03 24.58 0.00
N THR A 365 27.98 24.70 0.88
CA THR A 365 28.54 23.62 1.70
C THR A 365 27.43 22.96 2.50
N ALA A 366 27.09 21.71 2.16
CA ALA A 366 26.18 20.90 2.95
C ALA A 366 26.98 19.78 3.62
N THR A 367 26.97 19.82 4.93
CA THR A 367 27.42 18.77 5.83
C THR A 367 26.51 17.52 5.63
N ALA A 368 27.09 16.39 5.31
CA ALA A 368 26.39 15.13 5.12
C ALA A 368 25.85 14.58 6.46
N PRO A 369 24.61 14.14 6.54
CA PRO A 369 24.18 13.25 7.61
C PRO A 369 24.44 11.79 7.23
N ALA A 370 24.84 11.03 8.24
CA ALA A 370 25.23 9.64 8.16
C ALA A 370 24.13 8.72 7.59
N ASN A 371 24.55 7.79 6.75
CA ASN A 371 23.78 6.65 6.24
C ASN A 371 23.16 5.84 7.39
N SER A 372 21.83 5.85 7.50
CA SER A 372 21.09 4.83 8.23
C SER A 372 20.56 3.81 7.22
N THR A 373 21.23 2.69 7.12
CA THR A 373 20.76 1.49 6.43
C THR A 373 19.54 0.93 7.17
N HIS A 374 18.36 1.12 6.65
CA HIS A 374 17.15 0.43 7.11
C HIS A 374 17.16 -1.01 6.59
N ALA A 375 17.57 -1.93 7.46
CA ALA A 375 17.34 -3.35 7.25
C ALA A 375 15.86 -3.67 7.53
N SER A 376 15.11 -4.04 6.49
CA SER A 376 13.78 -4.64 6.63
C SER A 376 13.90 -6.02 7.27
N THR A 377 13.51 -6.15 8.53
CA THR A 377 13.39 -7.44 9.20
C THR A 377 12.03 -8.05 8.88
N SER A 378 12.04 -9.06 7.99
CA SER A 378 10.92 -9.98 7.82
C SER A 378 10.72 -10.80 9.10
N SER A 379 9.48 -10.84 9.61
CA SER A 379 9.07 -11.71 10.72
C SER A 379 9.28 -13.19 10.36
N PRO A 380 9.80 -14.02 11.27
CA PRO A 380 9.89 -15.45 11.03
C PRO A 380 8.53 -16.12 11.12
N ALA A 381 8.24 -16.98 10.15
CA ALA A 381 7.09 -17.87 10.14
C ALA A 381 7.05 -18.75 11.40
N ALA A 382 5.90 -18.80 12.04
CA ALA A 382 5.63 -19.65 13.20
C ALA A 382 5.80 -21.13 12.82
N THR A 383 6.80 -21.76 13.43
CA THR A 383 7.05 -23.20 13.35
C THR A 383 5.92 -23.94 14.07
N ARG A 384 5.11 -24.69 13.34
CA ARG A 384 4.12 -25.61 13.92
C ARG A 384 4.84 -26.78 14.57
N SER A 385 4.73 -26.92 15.88
CA SER A 385 5.07 -28.15 16.62
C SER A 385 4.08 -29.27 16.32
N PRO A 386 4.49 -30.53 16.17
CA PRO A 386 3.59 -31.64 15.88
C PRO A 386 2.77 -32.05 17.12
N ILE A 387 1.47 -32.16 16.94
CA ILE A 387 0.51 -32.66 17.91
C ILE A 387 0.77 -34.18 18.10
N LYS A 388 1.18 -34.58 19.31
CA LYS A 388 1.21 -35.99 19.73
C LYS A 388 -0.23 -36.52 19.82
N LYS A 389 -0.59 -37.46 18.94
CA LYS A 389 -1.79 -38.29 19.07
C LYS A 389 -1.67 -39.18 20.30
N ARG A 390 -2.55 -39.04 21.29
CA ARG A 390 -2.84 -40.09 22.29
C ARG A 390 -3.84 -41.07 21.66
N LYS A 391 -3.51 -42.34 21.69
CA LYS A 391 -4.42 -43.45 21.46
C LYS A 391 -5.12 -43.86 22.78
N PRO A 392 -6.26 -44.53 22.67
CA PRO A 392 -7.29 -44.69 23.70
C PRO A 392 -6.84 -45.43 24.95
#